data_e7f452bf164f39735d0d91c117557d82
#
_entry.id   e7f452bf164f39735d0d91c117557d82
#
_cell.length_a   1.000
_cell.length_b   1.000
_cell.length_c   1.000
_cell.angle_alpha   90.00
_cell.angle_beta   90.00
_cell.angle_gamma   90.00
#
_symmetry.space_group_name_H-M   'P 1'
#
loop_
_entity.id
_entity.type
_entity.pdbx_description
1 polymer ?
#
loop_
_entity_poly.entity_id
_entity_poly.type
_entity_poly.pdbx_seq_one_letter_code
_entity_poly.pdbx_strand_id
1 'polypeptide(L)'
;MKIVAVEPIGISPEKAEFFKTEYAKQGIDFIYYPDRNEDPNELKKRMFEADIVIVSNIPLSGDILGCCPFLKMISVAFTGLDHIDLQYCKENKIVEAEKTDVIRTLSG
;
A
#
# COMPACT_ATOMS: atom_id res chain seq x y z
N MET A 1 -0.77 -10.27 8.98
CA MET A 1 -0.46 -8.96 8.36
C MET A 1 -0.83 -8.99 6.89
N LYS A 2 -1.37 -7.91 6.40
CA LYS A 2 -1.81 -7.81 5.01
C LYS A 2 -1.17 -6.61 4.33
N ILE A 3 -0.48 -6.86 3.22
CA ILE A 3 0.15 -5.81 2.40
C ILE A 3 -0.64 -5.70 1.11
N VAL A 4 -1.11 -4.51 0.77
CA VAL A 4 -1.91 -4.28 -0.44
C VAL A 4 -1.22 -3.26 -1.33
N ALA A 5 -0.89 -3.65 -2.56
CA ALA A 5 -0.46 -2.73 -3.61
C ALA A 5 -1.71 -2.32 -4.38
N VAL A 6 -2.18 -1.09 -4.17
CA VAL A 6 -3.49 -0.65 -4.66
C VAL A 6 -3.49 -0.26 -6.13
N GLU A 7 -2.31 -0.21 -6.75
CA GLU A 7 -2.14 0.14 -8.16
C GLU A 7 -0.83 -0.45 -8.66
N PRO A 8 -0.59 -0.44 -9.99
CA PRO A 8 0.69 -0.92 -10.51
C PRO A 8 1.87 -0.17 -9.91
N ILE A 9 2.87 -0.92 -9.45
CA ILE A 9 4.05 -0.35 -8.79
C ILE A 9 5.35 -0.72 -9.51
N GLY A 10 5.25 -1.02 -10.81
CA GLY A 10 6.44 -1.28 -11.63
C GLY A 10 7.02 -2.67 -11.53
N ILE A 11 6.27 -3.63 -10.98
CA ILE A 11 6.71 -5.02 -10.95
C ILE A 11 5.91 -5.84 -11.96
N SER A 12 6.52 -6.88 -12.51
CA SER A 12 5.85 -7.77 -13.46
C SER A 12 4.85 -8.66 -12.73
N PRO A 13 3.86 -9.24 -13.46
CA PRO A 13 2.95 -10.21 -12.84
C PRO A 13 3.69 -11.39 -12.21
N GLU A 14 4.75 -11.85 -12.82
CA GLU A 14 5.56 -12.93 -12.27
C GLU A 14 6.22 -12.52 -10.96
N LYS A 15 6.71 -11.29 -10.89
CA LYS A 15 7.33 -10.77 -9.67
C LYS A 15 6.31 -10.63 -8.56
N ALA A 16 5.09 -10.19 -8.90
CA ALA A 16 4.01 -10.06 -7.93
C ALA A 16 3.65 -11.43 -7.34
N GLU A 17 3.57 -12.46 -8.19
CA GLU A 17 3.29 -13.83 -7.73
C GLU A 17 4.44 -14.36 -6.86
N PHE A 18 5.68 -14.05 -7.22
CA PHE A 18 6.84 -14.43 -6.41
C PHE A 18 6.73 -13.84 -5.01
N PHE A 19 6.45 -12.54 -4.91
CA PHE A 19 6.31 -11.89 -3.60
C PHE A 19 5.14 -12.46 -2.82
N LYS A 20 4.02 -12.73 -3.48
CA LYS A 20 2.85 -13.31 -2.84
C LYS A 20 3.20 -14.64 -2.19
N THR A 21 3.91 -15.50 -2.92
CA THR A 21 4.33 -16.80 -2.41
C THR A 21 5.31 -16.66 -1.24
N GLU A 22 6.31 -15.78 -1.39
CA GLU A 22 7.33 -15.61 -0.37
C GLU A 22 6.78 -15.01 0.92
N TYR A 23 5.87 -14.05 0.81
CA TYR A 23 5.26 -13.45 2.00
C TYR A 23 4.31 -14.44 2.69
N ALA A 24 3.61 -15.27 1.91
CA ALA A 24 2.74 -16.28 2.49
C ALA A 24 3.48 -17.23 3.41
N LYS A 25 4.73 -17.53 3.10
CA LYS A 25 5.58 -18.38 3.95
C LYS A 25 5.85 -17.75 5.31
N GLN A 26 5.72 -16.44 5.41
CA GLN A 26 5.94 -15.68 6.64
C GLN A 26 4.63 -15.29 7.34
N GLY A 27 3.51 -15.80 6.86
CA GLY A 27 2.21 -15.46 7.40
C GLY A 27 1.70 -14.10 6.97
N ILE A 28 2.21 -13.57 5.86
CA ILE A 28 1.84 -12.25 5.35
C ILE A 28 1.07 -12.43 4.05
N ASP A 29 -0.12 -11.81 3.97
CA ASP A 29 -0.91 -11.78 2.74
C ASP A 29 -0.47 -10.61 1.89
N PHE A 30 -0.02 -10.88 0.67
CA PHE A 30 0.35 -9.84 -0.29
C PHE A 30 -0.68 -9.83 -1.41
N ILE A 31 -1.35 -8.69 -1.58
CA ILE A 31 -2.37 -8.51 -2.61
C ILE A 31 -1.89 -7.43 -3.57
N TYR A 32 -1.88 -7.76 -4.85
CA TYR A 32 -1.45 -6.85 -5.90
C TYR A 32 -2.58 -6.61 -6.88
N TYR A 33 -2.97 -5.33 -7.03
CA TYR A 33 -3.98 -4.93 -8.00
C TYR A 33 -3.26 -4.44 -9.26
N PRO A 34 -3.42 -5.13 -10.39
CA PRO A 34 -2.69 -4.78 -11.61
C PRO A 34 -3.29 -3.61 -12.39
N ASP A 35 -4.44 -3.10 -11.96
CA ASP A 35 -5.11 -1.97 -12.60
C ASP A 35 -5.11 -0.75 -11.70
N ARG A 36 -5.11 0.42 -12.31
CA ARG A 36 -5.21 1.68 -11.59
C ARG A 36 -6.67 2.11 -11.54
N ASN A 37 -7.19 2.32 -10.35
CA ASN A 37 -8.55 2.80 -10.14
C ASN A 37 -8.53 3.89 -9.07
N GLU A 38 -8.94 5.10 -9.42
CA GLU A 38 -8.90 6.23 -8.51
C GLU A 38 -10.24 6.48 -7.82
N ASP A 39 -11.25 5.64 -8.08
CA ASP A 39 -12.54 5.77 -7.41
C ASP A 39 -12.35 5.58 -5.90
N PRO A 40 -12.72 6.60 -5.09
CA PRO A 40 -12.56 6.50 -3.64
C PRO A 40 -13.23 5.27 -3.03
N ASN A 41 -14.40 4.89 -3.53
CA ASN A 41 -15.11 3.73 -2.99
C ASN A 41 -14.37 2.43 -3.28
N GLU A 42 -13.78 2.33 -4.47
CA GLU A 42 -13.00 1.15 -4.81
C GLU A 42 -11.70 1.09 -4.00
N LEU A 43 -11.05 2.23 -3.80
CA LEU A 43 -9.84 2.31 -2.99
C LEU A 43 -10.13 1.91 -1.54
N LYS A 44 -11.25 2.35 -1.00
CA LYS A 44 -11.64 1.98 0.36
C LYS A 44 -11.80 0.47 0.49
N LYS A 45 -12.39 -0.18 -0.52
CA LYS A 45 -12.55 -1.63 -0.52
C LYS A 45 -11.21 -2.34 -0.58
N ARG A 46 -10.31 -1.87 -1.46
CA ARG A 46 -8.99 -2.49 -1.62
C ARG A 46 -8.13 -2.38 -0.37
N MET A 47 -8.29 -1.28 0.36
CA MET A 47 -7.43 -0.94 1.49
C MET A 47 -8.00 -1.31 2.86
N PHE A 48 -9.26 -1.73 2.92
CA PHE A 48 -9.98 -1.87 4.19
C PHE A 48 -9.25 -2.70 5.24
N GLU A 49 -8.69 -3.83 4.86
CA GLU A 49 -8.02 -4.72 5.79
C GLU A 49 -6.49 -4.61 5.77
N ALA A 50 -5.97 -3.64 5.03
CA ALA A 50 -4.53 -3.52 4.86
C ALA A 50 -3.84 -3.01 6.13
N ASP A 51 -2.74 -3.64 6.48
CA ASP A 51 -1.82 -3.11 7.49
C ASP A 51 -0.81 -2.19 6.83
N ILE A 52 -0.40 -2.52 5.60
CA ILE A 52 0.55 -1.74 4.81
C ILE A 52 -0.03 -1.57 3.41
N VAL A 53 -0.03 -0.32 2.92
CA VAL A 53 -0.48 -0.01 1.57
C VAL A 53 0.72 0.46 0.75
N ILE A 54 0.87 -0.08 -0.46
CA ILE A 54 1.87 0.38 -1.41
C ILE A 54 1.12 1.10 -2.52
N VAL A 55 1.53 2.32 -2.81
CA VAL A 55 0.87 3.17 -3.79
C VAL A 55 1.95 3.85 -4.66
N SER A 56 1.60 4.21 -5.89
CA SER A 56 2.49 4.99 -6.74
C SER A 56 2.11 6.47 -6.64
N ASN A 57 1.05 6.90 -7.35
CA ASN A 57 0.67 8.30 -7.31
C ASN A 57 -0.83 8.55 -7.20
N ILE A 58 -1.61 7.55 -6.80
CA ILE A 58 -3.03 7.76 -6.52
C ILE A 58 -3.15 8.62 -5.26
N PRO A 59 -3.93 9.71 -5.29
CA PRO A 59 -4.13 10.53 -4.09
C PRO A 59 -4.84 9.75 -2.98
N LEU A 60 -4.32 9.82 -1.78
CA LEU A 60 -4.92 9.18 -0.61
C LEU A 60 -5.28 10.25 0.40
N SER A 61 -6.55 10.67 0.38
CA SER A 61 -7.08 11.68 1.30
C SER A 61 -7.37 11.06 2.67
N GLY A 62 -7.54 11.92 3.66
CA GLY A 62 -7.93 11.46 4.99
C GLY A 62 -9.26 10.72 5.00
N ASP A 63 -10.17 11.05 4.05
CA ASP A 63 -11.44 10.35 3.93
C ASP A 63 -11.24 8.89 3.56
N ILE A 64 -10.33 8.62 2.62
CA ILE A 64 -9.99 7.24 2.24
C ILE A 64 -9.25 6.55 3.37
N LEU A 65 -8.25 7.22 3.93
CA LEU A 65 -7.43 6.64 5.00
C LEU A 65 -8.25 6.35 6.25
N GLY A 66 -9.27 7.14 6.51
CA GLY A 66 -10.16 6.94 7.66
C GLY A 66 -10.97 5.66 7.59
N CYS A 67 -11.05 5.03 6.41
CA CYS A 67 -11.74 3.75 6.24
C CYS A 67 -10.79 2.55 6.38
N CYS A 68 -9.56 2.78 6.80
CA CYS A 68 -8.54 1.73 6.92
C CYS A 68 -8.14 1.55 8.39
N PRO A 69 -8.93 0.81 9.18
CA PRO A 69 -8.73 0.76 10.63
C PRO A 69 -7.43 0.07 11.06
N PHE A 70 -6.83 -0.74 10.19
CA PHE A 70 -5.61 -1.48 10.54
C PHE A 70 -4.36 -0.88 9.93
N LEU A 71 -4.48 0.20 9.18
CA LEU A 71 -3.36 0.76 8.43
C LEU A 71 -2.29 1.34 9.34
N LYS A 72 -1.06 0.87 9.15
CA LYS A 72 0.10 1.29 9.97
C LYS A 72 1.15 1.99 9.13
N MET A 73 1.20 1.72 7.82
CA MET A 73 2.24 2.23 6.97
C MET A 73 1.77 2.39 5.53
N ILE A 74 2.23 3.47 4.90
CA ILE A 74 2.02 3.70 3.47
C ILE A 74 3.41 3.78 2.83
N SER A 75 3.66 2.93 1.84
CA SER A 75 4.90 2.96 1.06
C SER A 75 4.59 3.53 -0.31
N VAL A 76 5.32 4.56 -0.73
CA VAL A 76 5.11 5.21 -2.01
C VAL A 76 6.23 4.81 -2.96
N ALA A 77 5.85 4.19 -4.09
CA ALA A 77 6.79 3.79 -5.12
C ALA A 77 6.93 4.93 -6.14
N PHE A 78 8.14 5.26 -6.54
CA PHE A 78 8.49 6.18 -7.63
C PHE A 78 8.31 7.66 -7.38
N THR A 79 7.37 8.10 -6.54
CA THR A 79 7.06 9.52 -6.38
C THR A 79 7.30 9.97 -4.95
N GLY A 80 7.15 11.28 -4.71
CA GLY A 80 7.19 11.82 -3.36
C GLY A 80 5.86 11.62 -2.64
N LEU A 81 5.69 12.27 -1.50
CA LEU A 81 4.54 12.08 -0.63
C LEU A 81 3.43 13.12 -0.81
N ASP A 82 3.53 13.98 -1.83
CA ASP A 82 2.63 15.13 -1.99
C ASP A 82 1.16 14.75 -2.16
N HIS A 83 0.88 13.55 -2.64
CA HIS A 83 -0.48 13.09 -2.90
C HIS A 83 -1.10 12.37 -1.70
N ILE A 84 -0.40 12.29 -0.60
CA ILE A 84 -0.86 11.64 0.63
C ILE A 84 -1.25 12.70 1.65
N ASP A 85 -2.33 12.48 2.38
CA ASP A 85 -2.71 13.37 3.47
C ASP A 85 -1.79 13.12 4.66
N LEU A 86 -0.67 13.83 4.67
CA LEU A 86 0.36 13.64 5.69
C LEU A 86 -0.10 14.06 7.07
N GLN A 87 -0.99 15.05 7.13
CA GLN A 87 -1.52 15.50 8.42
C GLN A 87 -2.33 14.38 9.07
N TYR A 88 -3.19 13.72 8.28
CA TYR A 88 -3.97 12.59 8.79
C TYR A 88 -3.05 11.47 9.25
N CYS A 89 -2.02 11.15 8.47
CA CYS A 89 -1.09 10.09 8.83
C CYS A 89 -0.38 10.39 10.14
N LYS A 90 0.05 11.63 10.32
CA LYS A 90 0.73 12.05 11.56
C LYS A 90 -0.19 11.92 12.77
N GLU A 91 -1.43 12.37 12.63
CA GLU A 91 -2.41 12.33 13.73
C GLU A 91 -2.80 10.91 14.10
N ASN A 92 -2.75 9.99 13.15
CA ASN A 92 -3.19 8.60 13.35
C ASN A 92 -2.04 7.61 13.40
N LYS A 93 -0.82 8.10 13.55
CA LYS A 93 0.39 7.28 13.71
C LYS A 93 0.63 6.32 12.56
N ILE A 94 0.32 6.78 11.35
CA ILE A 94 0.60 6.03 10.13
C ILE A 94 1.97 6.48 9.61
N VAL A 95 2.88 5.54 9.41
CA VAL A 95 4.22 5.83 8.92
C VAL A 95 4.20 5.94 7.40
N GLU A 96 4.85 6.97 6.84
CA GLU A 96 5.01 7.13 5.41
C GLU A 96 6.45 6.79 5.01
N ALA A 97 6.62 6.08 3.90
CA ALA A 97 7.93 5.76 3.37
C ALA A 97 7.94 5.97 1.87
N GLU A 98 8.97 6.61 1.37
CA GLU A 98 9.15 6.79 -0.07
C GLU A 98 9.81 5.56 -0.65
N LYS A 99 9.54 5.32 -1.96
CA LYS A 99 10.07 4.20 -2.72
C LYS A 99 9.55 2.87 -2.16
N THR A 100 10.15 1.78 -2.56
CA THR A 100 9.69 0.45 -2.22
C THR A 100 10.46 -0.15 -1.04
N ASP A 101 10.83 0.68 -0.08
CA ASP A 101 11.63 0.23 1.06
C ASP A 101 10.95 -0.85 1.88
N VAL A 102 9.62 -0.82 1.95
CA VAL A 102 8.86 -1.85 2.65
C VAL A 102 9.12 -3.22 2.04
N ILE A 103 9.02 -3.32 0.70
CA ILE A 103 9.25 -4.59 0.01
C ILE A 103 10.69 -5.04 0.23
N ARG A 104 11.63 -4.13 0.13
CA ARG A 104 13.05 -4.43 0.35
C ARG A 104 13.31 -4.91 1.78
N THR A 105 12.74 -4.23 2.75
CA THR A 105 12.92 -4.58 4.16
C THR A 105 12.33 -5.95 4.48
N LEU A 106 11.12 -6.22 3.97
CA LEU A 106 10.44 -7.48 4.26
C LEU A 106 11.02 -8.66 3.48
N SER A 107 11.58 -8.42 2.30
CA SER A 107 12.16 -9.47 1.49
C SER A 107 13.65 -9.71 1.75
N GLY A 108 14.26 -8.79 2.44
CA GLY A 108 15.67 -8.89 2.82
C GLY A 108 15.81 -9.63 4.11
#